data_4a57c4065c6accbfa3244ab673ec2899
#
_entry.id   4a57c4065c6accbfa3244ab673ec2899
#
_cell.length_a   1.000
_cell.length_b   1.000
_cell.length_c   1.000
_cell.angle_alpha   90.00
_cell.angle_beta   90.00
_cell.angle_gamma   90.00
#
_symmetry.space_group_name_H-M   'P 1'
#
loop_
_entity.id
_entity.type
_entity.pdbx_description
1 polymer ?
#
loop_
_entity_poly.entity_id
_entity_poly.type
_entity_poly.pdbx_seq_one_letter_code
_entity_poly.pdbx_strand_id
1 'polypeptide(L)'
;MILLLSLVTFVLLARAFRSLLLPLKAVALVLVSVATAWGFMTVVWQDGHGSALWGISATGSITAFVPVMVFAFLFGISMDYEVFLLARMREEYDVHGSTDAAVVAGIGSTGRLVTSAALILCLAFAALASAPEVSIKIIATGLAAGIVIDATIIRMLLVPSLISLLGRWNWWLPAGVARLLRVESSPIRIELEEEEPLVRSA
;
A
#
# COMPACT_ATOMS: atom_id res chain seq x y z
N MET A 1 -3.88 2.55 19.27
CA MET A 1 -4.21 1.47 18.32
C MET A 1 -3.42 1.63 17.01
N ILE A 2 -3.57 2.75 16.27
CA ILE A 2 -2.91 2.99 14.96
C ILE A 2 -1.39 2.78 15.04
N LEU A 3 -0.71 3.45 15.98
CA LEU A 3 0.73 3.33 16.14
C LEU A 3 1.19 1.90 16.47
N LEU A 4 0.45 1.19 17.31
CA LEU A 4 0.78 -0.19 17.67
C LEU A 4 0.67 -1.13 16.46
N LEU A 5 -0.44 -1.04 15.70
CA LEU A 5 -0.62 -1.85 14.50
C LEU A 5 0.44 -1.52 13.45
N SER A 6 0.70 -0.23 13.21
CA SER A 6 1.74 0.19 12.27
C SER A 6 3.12 -0.29 12.66
N LEU A 7 3.47 -0.25 13.95
CA LEU A 7 4.75 -0.74 14.46
C LEU A 7 4.88 -2.26 14.31
N VAL A 8 3.85 -3.00 14.72
CA VAL A 8 3.85 -4.48 14.59
C VAL A 8 3.97 -4.88 13.13
N THR A 9 3.17 -4.26 12.24
CA THR A 9 3.23 -4.50 10.80
C THR A 9 4.59 -4.16 10.22
N PHE A 10 5.16 -3.00 10.59
CA PHE A 10 6.51 -2.62 10.17
C PHE A 10 7.55 -3.66 10.55
N VAL A 11 7.56 -4.13 11.80
CA VAL A 11 8.53 -5.13 12.28
C VAL A 11 8.36 -6.46 11.55
N LEU A 12 7.12 -6.92 11.38
CA LEU A 12 6.83 -8.16 10.66
C LEU A 12 7.29 -8.10 9.21
N LEU A 13 6.98 -6.99 8.51
CA LEU A 13 7.40 -6.80 7.12
C LEU A 13 8.90 -6.59 6.97
N ALA A 14 9.54 -5.87 7.92
CA ALA A 14 11.00 -5.72 7.92
C ALA A 14 11.71 -7.06 8.06
N ARG A 15 11.16 -7.95 8.88
CA ARG A 15 11.62 -9.33 9.00
C ARG A 15 11.38 -10.14 7.73
N ALA A 16 10.17 -10.06 7.15
CA ALA A 16 9.78 -10.85 5.97
C ALA A 16 10.59 -10.46 4.72
N PHE A 17 10.73 -9.15 4.46
CA PHE A 17 11.38 -8.65 3.25
C PHE A 17 12.87 -8.36 3.41
N ARG A 18 13.43 -8.55 4.60
CA ARG A 18 14.84 -8.23 4.89
C ARG A 18 15.22 -6.82 4.42
N SER A 19 14.36 -5.86 4.72
CA SER A 19 14.48 -4.45 4.32
C SER A 19 13.86 -3.54 5.39
N LEU A 20 14.35 -2.32 5.51
CA LEU A 20 13.73 -1.27 6.32
C LEU A 20 12.85 -0.34 5.50
N LEU A 21 13.25 -0.05 4.27
CA LEU A 21 12.56 0.95 3.45
C LEU A 21 11.26 0.43 2.84
N LEU A 22 11.19 -0.85 2.45
CA LEU A 22 9.97 -1.43 1.92
C LEU A 22 8.82 -1.36 2.93
N PRO A 23 8.98 -1.87 4.18
CA PRO A 23 7.92 -1.75 5.19
C PRO A 23 7.59 -0.32 5.57
N LEU A 24 8.58 0.56 5.64
CA LEU A 24 8.36 1.96 5.97
C LEU A 24 7.43 2.63 4.95
N LYS A 25 7.69 2.41 3.66
CA LYS A 25 6.84 2.92 2.58
C LYS A 25 5.45 2.29 2.62
N ALA A 26 5.38 0.96 2.77
CA ALA A 26 4.10 0.27 2.83
C ALA A 26 3.20 0.82 3.94
N VAL A 27 3.71 0.93 5.16
CA VAL A 27 2.95 1.51 6.28
C VAL A 27 2.59 2.98 6.03
N ALA A 28 3.54 3.78 5.55
CA ALA A 28 3.29 5.20 5.27
C ALA A 28 2.20 5.40 4.20
N LEU A 29 2.25 4.64 3.11
CA LEU A 29 1.28 4.74 2.02
C LEU A 29 -0.12 4.28 2.43
N VAL A 30 -0.23 3.23 3.25
CA VAL A 30 -1.53 2.83 3.81
C VAL A 30 -2.09 3.89 4.74
N LEU A 31 -1.26 4.55 5.54
CA LEU A 31 -1.73 5.67 6.37
C LEU A 31 -2.19 6.85 5.51
N VAL A 32 -1.57 7.10 4.36
CA VAL A 32 -2.05 8.10 3.39
C VAL A 32 -3.41 7.69 2.81
N SER A 33 -3.62 6.41 2.46
CA SER A 33 -4.93 5.89 2.03
C SER A 33 -6.00 6.16 3.07
N VAL A 34 -5.72 5.83 4.33
CA VAL A 34 -6.65 6.04 5.46
C VAL A 34 -6.96 7.52 5.66
N ALA A 35 -5.93 8.38 5.66
CA ALA A 35 -6.10 9.82 5.80
C ALA A 35 -6.96 10.40 4.67
N THR A 36 -6.79 9.90 3.45
CA THR A 36 -7.61 10.32 2.29
C THR A 36 -9.06 9.87 2.43
N ALA A 37 -9.30 8.64 2.90
CA ALA A 37 -10.66 8.17 3.18
C ALA A 37 -11.34 9.01 4.27
N TRP A 38 -10.61 9.35 5.33
CA TRP A 38 -11.13 10.24 6.38
C TRP A 38 -11.41 11.65 5.86
N GLY A 39 -10.49 12.21 5.04
CA GLY A 39 -10.70 13.49 4.37
C GLY A 39 -11.95 13.50 3.50
N PHE A 40 -12.16 12.45 2.70
CA PHE A 40 -13.36 12.26 1.90
C PHE A 40 -14.62 12.25 2.77
N MET A 41 -14.64 11.47 3.86
CA MET A 41 -15.78 11.40 4.74
C MET A 41 -16.09 12.75 5.41
N THR A 42 -15.05 13.49 5.80
CA THR A 42 -15.22 14.83 6.38
C THR A 42 -15.85 15.79 5.36
N VAL A 43 -15.27 15.90 4.18
CA VAL A 43 -15.75 16.83 3.14
C VAL A 43 -17.17 16.50 2.68
N VAL A 44 -17.48 15.22 2.47
CA VAL A 44 -18.77 14.81 1.92
C VAL A 44 -19.85 14.74 3.00
N TRP A 45 -19.57 14.07 4.12
CA TRP A 45 -20.60 13.78 5.11
C TRP A 45 -20.68 14.80 6.24
N GLN A 46 -19.55 15.27 6.74
CA GLN A 46 -19.56 16.24 7.84
C GLN A 46 -19.89 17.64 7.33
N ASP A 47 -19.18 18.11 6.27
CA ASP A 47 -19.35 19.44 5.71
C ASP A 47 -20.46 19.53 4.66
N GLY A 48 -20.94 18.39 4.15
CA GLY A 48 -22.06 18.27 3.20
C GLY A 48 -21.74 18.71 1.78
N HIS A 49 -20.48 18.73 1.38
CA HIS A 49 -20.11 19.03 0.01
C HIS A 49 -20.59 17.93 -0.95
N GLY A 50 -21.39 18.33 -1.96
CA GLY A 50 -22.03 17.38 -2.88
C GLY A 50 -23.35 16.81 -2.39
N SER A 51 -23.89 17.26 -1.27
CA SER A 51 -25.17 16.83 -0.71
C SER A 51 -26.34 16.92 -1.71
N ALA A 52 -26.35 17.93 -2.57
CA ALA A 52 -27.36 18.11 -3.62
C ALA A 52 -27.31 17.00 -4.69
N LEU A 53 -26.11 16.45 -4.98
CA LEU A 53 -25.92 15.36 -5.96
C LEU A 53 -26.31 13.99 -5.41
N TRP A 54 -26.10 13.77 -4.11
CA TRP A 54 -26.26 12.46 -3.47
C TRP A 54 -27.50 12.35 -2.61
N GLY A 55 -28.27 13.41 -2.47
CA GLY A 55 -29.44 13.47 -1.57
C GLY A 55 -29.06 13.26 -0.09
N ILE A 56 -27.86 13.68 0.30
CA ILE A 56 -27.31 13.50 1.64
C ILE A 56 -27.45 14.81 2.40
N SER A 57 -27.93 14.77 3.62
CA SER A 57 -27.86 15.91 4.55
C SER A 57 -26.53 15.87 5.29
N ALA A 58 -25.85 17.02 5.41
CA ALA A 58 -24.66 17.12 6.24
C ALA A 58 -24.95 16.67 7.67
N THR A 59 -24.12 15.78 8.21
CA THR A 59 -24.29 15.26 9.57
C THR A 59 -23.70 16.21 10.62
N GLY A 60 -22.88 17.18 10.22
CA GLY A 60 -22.17 18.12 11.10
C GLY A 60 -21.11 17.49 11.99
N SER A 61 -21.18 16.17 12.20
CA SER A 61 -20.18 15.41 12.95
C SER A 61 -20.22 13.94 12.53
N ILE A 62 -19.08 13.26 12.63
CA ILE A 62 -18.96 11.82 12.38
C ILE A 62 -18.67 11.13 13.71
N THR A 63 -19.45 10.12 14.06
CA THR A 63 -19.27 9.34 15.28
C THR A 63 -17.87 8.71 15.30
N ALA A 64 -17.14 8.79 16.42
CA ALA A 64 -15.76 8.34 16.56
C ALA A 64 -15.52 6.85 16.18
N PHE A 65 -16.56 6.02 16.26
CA PHE A 65 -16.54 4.63 15.83
C PHE A 65 -16.27 4.49 14.32
N VAL A 66 -16.83 5.36 13.48
CA VAL A 66 -16.75 5.29 12.02
C VAL A 66 -15.29 5.41 11.50
N PRO A 67 -14.50 6.43 11.88
CA PRO A 67 -13.11 6.52 11.50
C PRO A 67 -12.27 5.32 11.95
N VAL A 68 -12.56 4.76 13.13
CA VAL A 68 -11.86 3.57 13.65
C VAL A 68 -12.15 2.35 12.79
N MET A 69 -13.41 2.14 12.40
CA MET A 69 -13.81 1.04 11.52
C MET A 69 -13.18 1.18 10.13
N VAL A 70 -13.24 2.38 9.54
CA VAL A 70 -12.63 2.64 8.22
C VAL A 70 -11.12 2.40 8.27
N PHE A 71 -10.44 2.85 9.34
CA PHE A 71 -9.03 2.53 9.54
C PHE A 71 -8.78 1.02 9.58
N ALA A 72 -9.52 0.28 10.42
CA ALA A 72 -9.29 -1.15 10.61
C ALA A 72 -9.47 -1.95 9.31
N PHE A 73 -10.55 -1.66 8.57
CA PHE A 73 -10.84 -2.34 7.30
C PHE A 73 -9.85 -1.95 6.21
N LEU A 74 -9.63 -0.64 6.00
CA LEU A 74 -8.76 -0.17 4.92
C LEU A 74 -7.31 -0.56 5.17
N PHE A 75 -6.82 -0.43 6.40
CA PHE A 75 -5.48 -0.85 6.78
C PHE A 75 -5.28 -2.36 6.56
N GLY A 76 -6.22 -3.20 6.98
CA GLY A 76 -6.13 -4.65 6.79
C GLY A 76 -6.13 -5.03 5.32
N ILE A 77 -7.13 -4.56 4.55
CA ILE A 77 -7.28 -4.87 3.13
C ILE A 77 -6.07 -4.38 2.32
N SER A 78 -5.63 -3.14 2.54
CA SER A 78 -4.48 -2.57 1.82
C SER A 78 -3.19 -3.31 2.13
N MET A 79 -2.97 -3.71 3.40
CA MET A 79 -1.78 -4.47 3.79
C MET A 79 -1.70 -5.84 3.13
N ASP A 80 -2.82 -6.56 3.03
CA ASP A 80 -2.85 -7.89 2.42
C ASP A 80 -2.34 -7.83 0.97
N TYR A 81 -2.82 -6.86 0.18
CA TYR A 81 -2.37 -6.70 -1.20
C TYR A 81 -0.94 -6.16 -1.32
N GLU A 82 -0.53 -5.27 -0.42
CA GLU A 82 0.82 -4.71 -0.40
C GLU A 82 1.86 -5.79 -0.14
N VAL A 83 1.58 -6.70 0.79
CA VAL A 83 2.45 -7.85 1.09
C VAL A 83 2.64 -8.72 -0.15
N PHE A 84 1.57 -9.04 -0.89
CA PHE A 84 1.68 -9.83 -2.12
C PHE A 84 2.54 -9.14 -3.19
N LEU A 85 2.33 -7.85 -3.41
CA LEU A 85 3.08 -7.08 -4.39
C LEU A 85 4.57 -7.02 -4.02
N LEU A 86 4.88 -6.67 -2.77
CA LEU A 86 6.26 -6.56 -2.30
C LEU A 86 6.96 -7.92 -2.24
N ALA A 87 6.25 -9.00 -1.90
CA ALA A 87 6.81 -10.36 -1.92
C ALA A 87 7.25 -10.76 -3.34
N ARG A 88 6.42 -10.49 -4.34
CA ARG A 88 6.79 -10.75 -5.74
C ARG A 88 7.95 -9.89 -6.22
N MET A 89 7.94 -8.59 -5.88
CA MET A 89 9.06 -7.72 -6.21
C MET A 89 10.36 -8.17 -5.52
N ARG A 90 10.29 -8.63 -4.27
CA ARG A 90 11.45 -9.14 -3.54
C ARG A 90 11.99 -10.42 -4.16
N GLU A 91 11.11 -11.35 -4.52
CA GLU A 91 11.48 -12.61 -5.19
C GLU A 91 12.22 -12.35 -6.50
N GLU A 92 11.68 -11.46 -7.35
CA GLU A 92 12.30 -11.09 -8.63
C GLU A 92 13.64 -10.36 -8.44
N TYR A 93 13.74 -9.50 -7.43
CA TYR A 93 15.01 -8.85 -7.11
C TYR A 93 16.07 -9.82 -6.63
N ASP A 94 15.70 -10.81 -5.81
CA ASP A 94 16.64 -11.82 -5.32
C ASP A 94 17.20 -12.68 -6.47
N VAL A 95 16.43 -12.86 -7.57
CA VAL A 95 16.86 -13.62 -8.76
C VAL A 95 17.69 -12.76 -9.72
N HIS A 96 17.22 -11.56 -10.07
CA HIS A 96 17.79 -10.75 -11.15
C HIS A 96 18.71 -9.62 -10.68
N GLY A 97 18.64 -9.20 -9.41
CA GLY A 97 19.40 -8.08 -8.87
C GLY A 97 18.96 -6.69 -9.34
N SER A 98 18.03 -6.59 -10.28
CA SER A 98 17.54 -5.35 -10.86
C SER A 98 16.24 -4.87 -10.21
N THR A 99 16.24 -3.62 -9.72
CA THR A 99 15.04 -3.02 -9.12
C THR A 99 13.94 -2.79 -10.15
N ASP A 100 14.29 -2.34 -11.35
CA ASP A 100 13.30 -2.06 -12.40
C ASP A 100 12.66 -3.36 -12.92
N ALA A 101 13.44 -4.41 -13.11
CA ALA A 101 12.91 -5.73 -13.44
C ALA A 101 11.96 -6.24 -12.36
N ALA A 102 12.31 -6.09 -11.09
CA ALA A 102 11.47 -6.49 -9.96
C ALA A 102 10.14 -5.71 -9.92
N VAL A 103 10.16 -4.40 -10.19
CA VAL A 103 8.95 -3.56 -10.26
C VAL A 103 8.04 -4.01 -11.40
N VAL A 104 8.58 -4.16 -12.60
CA VAL A 104 7.80 -4.58 -13.79
C VAL A 104 7.19 -5.96 -13.59
N ALA A 105 7.96 -6.93 -13.12
CA ALA A 105 7.49 -8.29 -12.88
C ALA A 105 6.46 -8.35 -11.75
N GLY A 106 6.69 -7.62 -10.65
CA GLY A 106 5.77 -7.53 -9.52
C GLY A 106 4.40 -6.99 -9.93
N ILE A 107 4.37 -5.85 -10.65
CA ILE A 107 3.12 -5.26 -11.15
C ILE A 107 2.45 -6.17 -12.19
N GLY A 108 3.22 -6.72 -13.12
CA GLY A 108 2.71 -7.58 -14.17
C GLY A 108 2.03 -8.84 -13.63
N SER A 109 2.59 -9.45 -12.59
CA SER A 109 2.05 -10.68 -11.98
C SER A 109 0.86 -10.42 -11.04
N THR A 110 0.86 -9.30 -10.31
CA THR A 110 -0.16 -9.02 -9.28
C THR A 110 -1.24 -8.03 -9.71
N GLY A 111 -0.99 -7.21 -10.73
CA GLY A 111 -1.85 -6.10 -11.12
C GLY A 111 -3.28 -6.53 -11.44
N ARG A 112 -3.48 -7.62 -12.18
CA ARG A 112 -4.81 -8.14 -12.50
C ARG A 112 -5.57 -8.58 -11.25
N LEU A 113 -4.89 -9.26 -10.33
CA LEU A 113 -5.48 -9.74 -9.08
C LEU A 113 -5.92 -8.56 -8.22
N VAL A 114 -5.03 -7.58 -8.03
CA VAL A 114 -5.30 -6.38 -7.23
C VAL A 114 -6.45 -5.56 -7.82
N THR A 115 -6.45 -5.35 -9.14
CA THR A 115 -7.50 -4.58 -9.81
C THR A 115 -8.86 -5.28 -9.71
N SER A 116 -8.91 -6.60 -9.93
CA SER A 116 -10.15 -7.37 -9.82
C SER A 116 -10.71 -7.34 -8.40
N ALA A 117 -9.85 -7.52 -7.41
CA ALA A 117 -10.26 -7.49 -6.00
C ALA A 117 -10.72 -6.09 -5.57
N ALA A 118 -10.01 -5.03 -5.98
CA ALA A 118 -10.43 -3.66 -5.71
C ALA A 118 -11.80 -3.35 -6.33
N LEU A 119 -12.05 -3.80 -7.57
CA LEU A 119 -13.34 -3.63 -8.24
C LEU A 119 -14.47 -4.36 -7.48
N ILE A 120 -14.25 -5.61 -7.08
CA ILE A 120 -15.23 -6.38 -6.30
C ILE A 120 -15.55 -5.68 -4.99
N LEU A 121 -14.53 -5.21 -4.27
CA LEU A 121 -14.70 -4.49 -3.01
C LEU A 121 -15.42 -3.16 -3.20
N CYS A 122 -15.07 -2.39 -4.24
CA CYS A 122 -15.77 -1.15 -4.57
C CYS A 122 -17.26 -1.39 -4.85
N LEU A 123 -17.58 -2.42 -5.63
CA LEU A 123 -18.98 -2.79 -5.91
C LEU A 123 -19.71 -3.24 -4.65
N ALA A 124 -19.08 -4.03 -3.79
CA ALA A 124 -19.63 -4.46 -2.51
C ALA A 124 -19.93 -3.27 -1.59
N PHE A 125 -19.00 -2.34 -1.45
CA PHE A 125 -19.21 -1.14 -0.64
C PHE A 125 -20.17 -0.16 -1.29
N ALA A 126 -20.22 -0.05 -2.61
CA ALA A 126 -21.24 0.71 -3.32
C ALA A 126 -22.66 0.16 -3.06
N ALA A 127 -22.80 -1.16 -3.08
CA ALA A 127 -24.07 -1.81 -2.69
C ALA A 127 -24.41 -1.55 -1.21
N LEU A 128 -23.43 -1.64 -0.31
CA LEU A 128 -23.62 -1.35 1.11
C LEU A 128 -23.99 0.12 1.37
N ALA A 129 -23.54 1.05 0.53
CA ALA A 129 -23.93 2.45 0.60
C ALA A 129 -25.43 2.71 0.37
N SER A 130 -26.18 1.72 -0.13
CA SER A 130 -27.65 1.77 -0.26
C SER A 130 -28.39 1.48 1.05
N ALA A 131 -27.69 1.07 2.13
CA ALA A 131 -28.29 0.78 3.42
C ALA A 131 -29.06 1.99 3.97
N PRO A 132 -30.14 1.80 4.71
CA PRO A 132 -30.91 2.91 5.28
C PRO A 132 -30.16 3.64 6.41
N GLU A 133 -29.24 2.97 7.08
CA GLU A 133 -28.47 3.48 8.22
C GLU A 133 -27.36 4.43 7.75
N VAL A 134 -27.38 5.66 8.25
CA VAL A 134 -26.43 6.72 7.85
C VAL A 134 -24.98 6.34 8.18
N SER A 135 -24.72 5.75 9.34
CA SER A 135 -23.36 5.35 9.74
C SER A 135 -22.78 4.30 8.80
N ILE A 136 -23.61 3.37 8.33
CA ILE A 136 -23.20 2.35 7.34
C ILE A 136 -22.89 2.99 6.00
N LYS A 137 -23.70 3.97 5.55
CA LYS A 137 -23.42 4.74 4.33
C LYS A 137 -22.08 5.46 4.39
N ILE A 138 -21.80 6.12 5.52
CA ILE A 138 -20.53 6.84 5.72
C ILE A 138 -19.35 5.87 5.65
N ILE A 139 -19.42 4.73 6.36
CA ILE A 139 -18.38 3.71 6.33
C ILE A 139 -18.20 3.16 4.92
N ALA A 140 -19.27 2.77 4.25
CA ALA A 140 -19.25 2.16 2.93
C ALA A 140 -18.66 3.09 1.87
N THR A 141 -19.11 4.35 1.83
CA THR A 141 -18.60 5.34 0.87
C THR A 141 -17.15 5.74 1.18
N GLY A 142 -16.79 5.86 2.46
CA GLY A 142 -15.41 6.13 2.88
C GLY A 142 -14.46 5.00 2.49
N LEU A 143 -14.86 3.74 2.69
CA LEU A 143 -14.09 2.57 2.28
C LEU A 143 -13.99 2.47 0.76
N ALA A 144 -15.08 2.67 0.03
CA ALA A 144 -15.04 2.68 -1.44
C ALA A 144 -14.08 3.73 -1.98
N ALA A 145 -14.14 4.97 -1.48
CA ALA A 145 -13.23 6.04 -1.87
C ALA A 145 -11.77 5.70 -1.52
N GLY A 146 -11.52 5.19 -0.31
CA GLY A 146 -10.19 4.77 0.12
C GLY A 146 -9.60 3.68 -0.76
N ILE A 147 -10.40 2.64 -1.09
CA ILE A 147 -9.96 1.53 -1.96
C ILE A 147 -9.68 2.00 -3.39
N VAL A 148 -10.51 2.88 -3.94
CA VAL A 148 -10.26 3.44 -5.28
C VAL A 148 -8.93 4.19 -5.32
N ILE A 149 -8.66 5.05 -4.35
CA ILE A 149 -7.42 5.81 -4.28
C ILE A 149 -6.22 4.90 -3.99
N ASP A 150 -6.37 3.93 -3.08
CA ASP A 150 -5.33 2.95 -2.79
C ASP A 150 -4.96 2.15 -4.04
N ALA A 151 -5.94 1.57 -4.72
CA ALA A 151 -5.70 0.72 -5.88
C ALA A 151 -5.17 1.48 -7.11
N THR A 152 -5.59 2.73 -7.31
CA THR A 152 -5.20 3.53 -8.50
C THR A 152 -3.97 4.39 -8.23
N ILE A 153 -4.07 5.37 -7.33
CA ILE A 153 -3.00 6.36 -7.13
C ILE A 153 -1.85 5.75 -6.34
N ILE A 154 -2.15 5.11 -5.22
CA ILE A 154 -1.08 4.65 -4.33
C ILE A 154 -0.38 3.45 -4.94
N ARG A 155 -1.11 2.42 -5.31
CA ARG A 155 -0.53 1.15 -5.74
C ARG A 155 -0.02 1.15 -7.17
N MET A 156 -0.73 1.78 -8.10
CA MET A 156 -0.30 1.80 -9.51
C MET A 156 0.71 2.89 -9.83
N LEU A 157 0.75 3.98 -9.04
CA LEU A 157 1.66 5.09 -9.29
C LEU A 157 2.70 5.27 -8.20
N LEU A 158 2.29 5.48 -6.93
CA LEU A 158 3.22 5.83 -5.87
C LEU A 158 4.14 4.68 -5.47
N VAL A 159 3.63 3.46 -5.31
CA VAL A 159 4.45 2.30 -4.91
C VAL A 159 5.56 2.05 -5.92
N PRO A 160 5.29 1.83 -7.23
CA PRO A 160 6.35 1.58 -8.20
C PRO A 160 7.31 2.76 -8.35
N SER A 161 6.79 3.99 -8.39
CA SER A 161 7.62 5.19 -8.51
C SER A 161 8.59 5.35 -7.33
N LEU A 162 8.12 5.12 -6.11
CA LEU A 162 8.97 5.18 -4.91
C LEU A 162 9.98 4.03 -4.86
N ILE A 163 9.65 2.85 -5.40
CA ILE A 163 10.58 1.73 -5.45
C ILE A 163 11.66 2.01 -6.50
N SER A 164 11.31 2.44 -7.70
CA SER A 164 12.28 2.80 -8.73
C SER A 164 13.16 3.99 -8.31
N LEU A 165 12.59 5.02 -7.68
CA LEU A 165 13.32 6.20 -7.21
C LEU A 165 14.40 5.87 -6.17
N LEU A 166 14.09 4.99 -5.23
CA LEU A 166 15.02 4.58 -4.17
C LEU A 166 15.96 3.44 -4.62
N GLY A 167 15.67 2.79 -5.76
CA GLY A 167 16.52 1.78 -6.36
C GLY A 167 16.97 0.72 -5.37
N ARG A 168 18.27 0.45 -5.33
CA ARG A 168 18.90 -0.56 -4.47
C ARG A 168 18.72 -0.33 -2.96
N TRP A 169 18.45 0.90 -2.51
CA TRP A 169 18.21 1.18 -1.09
C TRP A 169 16.96 0.49 -0.54
N ASN A 170 16.01 0.18 -1.39
CA ASN A 170 14.80 -0.58 -0.99
C ASN A 170 15.11 -1.95 -0.39
N TRP A 171 16.21 -2.55 -0.80
CA TRP A 171 16.56 -3.93 -0.47
C TRP A 171 17.56 -4.05 0.68
N TRP A 172 17.95 -2.92 1.24
CA TRP A 172 18.97 -2.83 2.26
C TRP A 172 18.44 -3.15 3.66
N LEU A 173 19.19 -4.02 4.36
CA LEU A 173 19.00 -4.29 5.79
C LEU A 173 20.36 -4.30 6.49
N PRO A 174 20.63 -3.36 7.43
CA PRO A 174 21.88 -3.31 8.19
C PRO A 174 22.09 -4.56 9.03
N ALA A 175 23.34 -5.02 9.16
CA ALA A 175 23.68 -6.23 9.90
C ALA A 175 23.26 -6.17 11.39
N GLY A 176 23.26 -4.99 12.02
CA GLY A 176 22.79 -4.79 13.39
C GLY A 176 21.31 -5.09 13.56
N VAL A 177 20.48 -4.56 12.63
CA VAL A 177 19.03 -4.80 12.63
C VAL A 177 18.70 -6.23 12.20
N ALA A 178 19.45 -6.79 11.25
CA ALA A 178 19.31 -8.17 10.82
C ALA A 178 19.48 -9.16 11.99
N ARG A 179 20.50 -8.92 12.82
CA ARG A 179 20.72 -9.71 14.05
C ARG A 179 19.57 -9.58 15.05
N LEU A 180 19.05 -8.38 15.26
CA LEU A 180 17.92 -8.13 16.14
C LEU A 180 16.65 -8.87 15.64
N LEU A 181 16.40 -8.80 14.33
CA LEU A 181 15.26 -9.47 13.67
C LEU A 181 15.47 -10.97 13.46
N ARG A 182 16.66 -11.49 13.73
CA ARG A 182 17.07 -12.90 13.52
C ARG A 182 16.86 -13.34 12.07
N VAL A 183 17.34 -12.52 11.14
CA VAL A 183 17.32 -12.78 9.69
C VAL A 183 18.69 -12.52 9.09
N GLU A 184 18.92 -12.98 7.88
CA GLU A 184 20.14 -12.68 7.13
C GLU A 184 20.21 -11.20 6.77
N SER A 185 21.40 -10.61 6.85
CA SER A 185 21.62 -9.23 6.39
C SER A 185 21.47 -9.17 4.87
N SER A 186 20.90 -8.08 4.37
CA SER A 186 20.80 -7.81 2.93
C SER A 186 21.65 -6.57 2.64
N PRO A 187 22.96 -6.73 2.34
CA PRO A 187 23.83 -5.61 1.97
C PRO A 187 23.41 -5.04 0.62
N ILE A 188 23.74 -3.77 0.39
CA ILE A 188 23.54 -3.15 -0.92
C ILE A 188 24.46 -3.87 -1.91
N ARG A 189 23.89 -4.56 -2.90
CA ARG A 189 24.65 -5.12 -4.01
C ARG A 189 25.17 -3.96 -4.86
N ILE A 190 26.49 -3.86 -5.01
CA ILE A 190 27.12 -3.00 -6.01
C ILE A 190 27.05 -3.82 -7.29
N GLU A 191 26.25 -3.41 -8.27
CA GLU A 191 26.40 -3.91 -9.63
C GLU A 191 27.80 -3.54 -10.08
N LEU A 192 28.70 -4.51 -10.09
CA LEU A 192 29.91 -4.38 -10.87
C LEU A 192 29.39 -4.41 -12.32
N GLU A 193 29.50 -3.28 -13.01
CA GLU A 193 29.39 -3.24 -14.45
C GLU A 193 30.33 -4.34 -14.96
N GLU A 194 29.79 -5.47 -15.45
CA GLU A 194 30.58 -6.43 -16.19
C GLU A 194 31.14 -5.66 -17.40
N GLU A 195 32.39 -5.24 -17.30
CA GLU A 195 33.16 -4.86 -18.47
C GLU A 195 33.08 -6.02 -19.45
N GLU A 196 32.28 -5.83 -20.50
CA GLU A 196 32.24 -6.71 -21.65
C GLU A 196 33.70 -6.94 -22.08
N PRO A 197 34.22 -8.18 -22.04
CA PRO A 197 35.58 -8.40 -22.49
C PRO A 197 35.60 -8.03 -23.97
N LEU A 198 36.29 -6.91 -24.27
CA LEU A 198 36.62 -6.54 -25.63
C LEU A 198 37.25 -7.77 -26.31
N VAL A 199 36.45 -8.49 -27.09
CA VAL A 199 36.97 -9.54 -27.98
C VAL A 199 37.96 -8.86 -28.92
N ARG A 200 39.22 -8.93 -28.57
CA ARG A 200 40.32 -8.63 -29.50
C ARG A 200 40.21 -9.60 -30.65
N SER A 201 39.60 -9.12 -31.73
CA SER A 201 39.81 -9.69 -33.06
C SER A 201 41.28 -9.51 -33.43
N ALA A 202 42.05 -10.59 -33.40
CA ALA A 202 43.33 -10.71 -34.09
C ALA A 202 43.11 -11.48 -35.39
#